data_fa5e137c4b9095e6f673aa1de80534fd
#
_entry.id   fa5e137c4b9095e6f673aa1de80534fd
#
_cell.length_a   1.000
_cell.length_b   1.000
_cell.length_c   1.000
_cell.angle_alpha   90.00
_cell.angle_beta   90.00
_cell.angle_gamma   90.00
#
_symmetry.space_group_name_H-M   'P 1'
#
loop_
_entity.id
_entity.type
_entity.pdbx_description
1 polymer ?
#
loop_
_entity_poly.entity_id
_entity_poly.type
_entity_poly.pdbx_seq_one_letter_code
_entity_poly.pdbx_strand_id
1 'polypeptide(L)'
;MKISGLNKFVAVLLFFLASVWLRAAVSVETKPYGKLSDGRPVTLYTLIGPHGLTAEIMDYGATVVSIRTPDRAGKVADVALGFSNLDDYVRESPYFGAVVGRVGNRIAHARFTLDGKMYALAANNSPGDIPCSLHGGNVGFDKVMWRAHATEAGGLPALRLEYLSKDKEEGYPGNLKVSVVYSMTPDNGLRIDYAATTDAATPVNLTNHSYFNLSGNLTRTV
;
A
#
# COMPACT_ATOMS: atom_id res chain seq x y z
N MET A 1 61.43 -48.43 46.23
CA MET A 1 61.81 -47.21 45.51
C MET A 1 60.57 -46.70 44.76
N LYS A 2 59.96 -45.61 45.18
CA LYS A 2 58.65 -45.10 44.71
C LYS A 2 58.85 -44.25 43.48
N ILE A 3 58.01 -44.44 42.44
CA ILE A 3 57.86 -43.48 41.30
C ILE A 3 56.40 -43.09 41.26
N SER A 4 56.19 -41.84 41.51
CA SER A 4 54.89 -41.18 41.50
C SER A 4 54.43 -40.83 40.08
N GLY A 5 53.21 -41.28 39.74
CA GLY A 5 52.57 -40.99 38.48
C GLY A 5 51.89 -39.58 38.53
N LEU A 6 52.25 -38.73 37.62
CA LEU A 6 51.68 -37.42 37.46
C LEU A 6 50.48 -37.49 36.46
N ASN A 7 49.28 -37.42 36.99
CA ASN A 7 48.06 -37.30 36.17
C ASN A 7 47.96 -35.90 35.57
N LYS A 8 48.04 -35.81 34.24
CA LYS A 8 47.75 -34.60 33.48
C LYS A 8 46.25 -34.56 33.14
N PHE A 9 45.49 -33.73 33.86
CA PHE A 9 44.16 -33.34 33.43
C PHE A 9 44.26 -32.38 32.26
N VAL A 10 43.82 -32.80 31.06
CA VAL A 10 43.60 -31.90 29.91
C VAL A 10 42.17 -31.39 30.00
N ALA A 11 42.01 -30.11 30.38
CA ALA A 11 40.73 -29.43 30.31
C ALA A 11 40.47 -28.98 28.87
N VAL A 12 39.53 -29.64 28.21
CA VAL A 12 39.04 -29.24 26.89
C VAL A 12 38.02 -28.14 27.09
N LEU A 13 38.41 -26.88 26.82
CA LEU A 13 37.50 -25.71 26.81
C LEU A 13 36.74 -25.70 25.47
N LEU A 14 35.47 -26.15 25.50
CA LEU A 14 34.57 -26.03 24.37
C LEU A 14 34.06 -24.57 24.31
N PHE A 15 34.60 -23.77 23.42
CA PHE A 15 34.04 -22.49 23.06
C PHE A 15 32.77 -22.68 22.19
N PHE A 16 31.59 -22.51 22.77
CA PHE A 16 30.35 -22.34 22.03
C PHE A 16 30.39 -20.95 21.40
N LEU A 17 30.76 -20.80 20.14
CA LEU A 17 30.50 -19.64 19.32
C LEU A 17 29.00 -19.58 19.03
N ALA A 18 28.26 -18.88 19.87
CA ALA A 18 26.89 -18.47 19.54
C ALA A 18 26.97 -17.50 18.35
N SER A 19 26.71 -18.01 17.15
CA SER A 19 26.54 -17.16 15.96
C SER A 19 25.27 -16.32 16.18
N VAL A 20 25.45 -15.10 16.67
CA VAL A 20 24.39 -14.09 16.66
C VAL A 20 24.18 -13.72 15.19
N TRP A 21 23.19 -14.33 14.57
CA TRP A 21 22.70 -13.89 13.28
C TRP A 21 22.09 -12.52 13.49
N LEU A 22 22.87 -11.47 13.19
CA LEU A 22 22.35 -10.11 13.09
C LEU A 22 21.41 -10.12 11.88
N ARG A 23 20.11 -10.30 12.15
CA ARG A 23 19.06 -10.17 11.12
C ARG A 23 19.11 -8.71 10.69
N ALA A 24 19.50 -8.44 9.45
CA ALA A 24 19.39 -7.10 8.90
C ALA A 24 17.96 -6.62 9.15
N ALA A 25 17.83 -5.46 9.77
CA ALA A 25 16.49 -4.89 9.99
C ALA A 25 15.81 -4.75 8.65
N VAL A 26 14.63 -5.34 8.52
CA VAL A 26 13.78 -5.16 7.34
C VAL A 26 13.43 -3.68 7.29
N SER A 27 13.89 -2.98 6.26
CA SER A 27 13.71 -1.53 6.17
C SER A 27 12.79 -1.18 5.01
N VAL A 28 11.83 -0.31 5.30
CA VAL A 28 11.09 0.45 4.29
C VAL A 28 11.84 1.75 4.08
N GLU A 29 12.37 1.97 2.88
CA GLU A 29 13.05 3.22 2.55
C GLU A 29 12.03 4.33 2.31
N THR A 30 12.40 5.57 2.66
CA THR A 30 11.50 6.72 2.48
C THR A 30 12.22 7.87 1.80
N LYS A 31 11.51 8.59 0.93
CA LYS A 31 12.00 9.83 0.33
C LYS A 31 10.86 10.85 0.16
N PRO A 32 11.14 12.17 0.20
CA PRO A 32 10.17 13.17 -0.19
C PRO A 32 9.71 12.94 -1.63
N TYR A 33 8.40 13.04 -1.87
CA TYR A 33 7.83 12.92 -3.23
C TYR A 33 7.27 14.24 -3.76
N GLY A 34 6.97 15.19 -2.89
CA GLY A 34 6.47 16.50 -3.22
C GLY A 34 5.70 17.14 -2.07
N LYS A 35 4.97 18.20 -2.38
CA LYS A 35 4.05 18.87 -1.45
C LYS A 35 2.74 19.17 -2.16
N LEU A 36 1.64 18.99 -1.46
CA LEU A 36 0.32 19.44 -1.92
C LEU A 36 0.23 20.96 -1.90
N SER A 37 -0.76 21.53 -2.58
CA SER A 37 -0.99 23.00 -2.64
C SER A 37 -1.21 23.66 -1.29
N ASP A 38 -1.67 22.88 -0.28
CA ASP A 38 -1.83 23.33 1.10
C ASP A 38 -0.55 23.21 1.95
N GLY A 39 0.57 22.81 1.33
CA GLY A 39 1.89 22.70 1.95
C GLY A 39 2.16 21.35 2.63
N ARG A 40 1.19 20.43 2.73
CA ARG A 40 1.40 19.11 3.31
C ARG A 40 2.42 18.32 2.48
N PRO A 41 3.48 17.78 3.12
CA PRO A 41 4.45 16.93 2.42
C PRO A 41 3.85 15.58 2.07
N VAL A 42 4.23 15.06 0.89
CA VAL A 42 3.93 13.69 0.46
C VAL A 42 5.23 12.89 0.48
N THR A 43 5.17 11.71 1.07
CA THR A 43 6.31 10.79 1.23
C THR A 43 6.12 9.57 0.35
N LEU A 44 7.18 9.15 -0.32
CA LEU A 44 7.26 7.89 -1.04
C LEU A 44 7.98 6.84 -0.20
N TYR A 45 7.39 5.67 -0.10
CA TYR A 45 7.87 4.51 0.65
C TYR A 45 8.25 3.41 -0.33
N THR A 46 9.47 2.86 -0.19
CA THR A 46 9.97 1.78 -1.04
C THR A 46 10.04 0.49 -0.26
N LEU A 47 9.33 -0.53 -0.71
CA LEU A 47 9.39 -1.89 -0.22
C LEU A 47 10.21 -2.73 -1.20
N ILE A 48 11.20 -3.48 -0.69
CA ILE A 48 12.08 -4.33 -1.49
C ILE A 48 11.86 -5.79 -1.09
N GLY A 49 11.39 -6.59 -2.03
CA GLY A 49 11.16 -8.02 -1.85
C GLY A 49 12.43 -8.87 -2.01
N PRO A 50 12.39 -10.15 -1.61
CA PRO A 50 13.56 -11.02 -1.56
C PRO A 50 14.15 -11.37 -2.93
N HIS A 51 13.37 -11.28 -4.01
CA HIS A 51 13.77 -11.68 -5.36
C HIS A 51 13.74 -10.51 -6.37
N GLY A 52 13.96 -9.28 -5.88
CA GLY A 52 14.12 -8.09 -6.72
C GLY A 52 12.83 -7.39 -7.11
N LEU A 53 11.65 -7.85 -6.64
CA LEU A 53 10.44 -7.03 -6.71
C LEU A 53 10.61 -5.80 -5.83
N THR A 54 10.31 -4.63 -6.39
CA THR A 54 10.29 -3.36 -5.65
C THR A 54 8.97 -2.67 -5.88
N ALA A 55 8.32 -2.20 -4.80
CA ALA A 55 7.12 -1.39 -4.90
C ALA A 55 7.34 -0.04 -4.24
N GLU A 56 6.97 1.03 -4.94
CA GLU A 56 6.97 2.39 -4.40
C GLU A 56 5.51 2.83 -4.17
N ILE A 57 5.20 3.24 -2.93
CA ILE A 57 3.86 3.65 -2.50
C ILE A 57 3.96 5.04 -1.87
N MET A 58 3.10 5.99 -2.25
CA MET A 58 3.01 7.28 -1.59
C MET A 58 1.83 7.34 -0.61
N ASP A 59 1.94 8.19 0.40
CA ASP A 59 0.91 8.40 1.42
C ASP A 59 -0.27 9.28 0.97
N TYR A 60 -0.20 9.91 -0.21
CA TYR A 60 -1.36 10.51 -0.86
C TYR A 60 -2.10 9.45 -1.68
N GLY A 61 -3.38 9.24 -1.38
CA GLY A 61 -4.21 8.21 -2.00
C GLY A 61 -3.82 6.78 -1.65
N ALA A 62 -2.86 6.55 -0.75
CA ALA A 62 -2.21 5.26 -0.52
C ALA A 62 -1.77 4.60 -1.85
N THR A 63 -1.23 5.41 -2.74
CA THR A 63 -1.08 5.10 -4.17
C THR A 63 0.20 4.30 -4.44
N VAL A 64 0.07 3.19 -5.14
CA VAL A 64 1.19 2.47 -5.77
C VAL A 64 1.68 3.28 -6.97
N VAL A 65 2.88 3.83 -6.88
CA VAL A 65 3.49 4.68 -7.90
C VAL A 65 4.27 3.84 -8.93
N SER A 66 4.94 2.76 -8.46
CA SER A 66 5.80 1.92 -9.27
C SER A 66 5.79 0.49 -8.75
N ILE A 67 5.81 -0.48 -9.64
CA ILE A 67 6.10 -1.89 -9.34
C ILE A 67 7.17 -2.35 -10.31
N ARG A 68 8.39 -2.55 -9.81
CA ARG A 68 9.52 -3.01 -10.60
C ARG A 68 9.79 -4.47 -10.32
N THR A 69 9.87 -5.27 -11.37
CA THR A 69 10.12 -6.70 -11.27
C THR A 69 11.09 -7.16 -12.36
N PRO A 70 11.98 -8.14 -12.08
CA PRO A 70 12.83 -8.74 -13.09
C PRO A 70 12.01 -9.64 -14.04
N ASP A 71 12.36 -9.63 -15.31
CA ASP A 71 11.91 -10.62 -16.30
C ASP A 71 12.72 -11.93 -16.19
N ARG A 72 12.46 -12.89 -17.09
CA ARG A 72 13.19 -14.18 -17.12
C ARG A 72 14.69 -14.04 -17.36
N ALA A 73 15.14 -12.94 -17.97
CA ALA A 73 16.55 -12.63 -18.21
C ALA A 73 17.17 -11.81 -17.05
N GLY A 74 16.41 -11.50 -16.02
CA GLY A 74 16.84 -10.67 -14.88
C GLY A 74 16.79 -9.16 -15.16
N LYS A 75 16.26 -8.72 -16.30
CA LYS A 75 16.09 -7.31 -16.60
C LYS A 75 14.90 -6.75 -15.83
N VAL A 76 15.18 -5.77 -14.96
CA VAL A 76 14.16 -5.09 -14.16
C VAL A 76 13.45 -4.02 -14.99
N ALA A 77 12.11 -4.01 -14.94
CA ALA A 77 11.28 -2.99 -15.55
C ALA A 77 10.11 -2.64 -14.63
N ASP A 78 9.58 -1.41 -14.78
CA ASP A 78 8.33 -1.02 -14.15
C ASP A 78 7.16 -1.58 -14.96
N VAL A 79 6.22 -2.22 -14.28
CA VAL A 79 5.04 -2.83 -14.89
C VAL A 79 3.73 -2.15 -14.48
N ALA A 80 3.79 -1.15 -13.58
CA ALA A 80 2.63 -0.36 -13.16
C ALA A 80 2.60 0.98 -13.89
N LEU A 81 1.44 1.36 -14.45
CA LEU A 81 1.26 2.69 -15.01
C LEU A 81 1.12 3.72 -13.90
N GLY A 82 1.78 4.86 -14.09
CA GLY A 82 1.75 5.97 -13.14
C GLY A 82 2.47 7.21 -13.69
N PHE A 83 2.59 8.23 -12.86
CA PHE A 83 3.33 9.44 -13.16
C PHE A 83 4.64 9.49 -12.39
N SER A 84 5.61 10.25 -12.89
CA SER A 84 6.92 10.42 -12.27
C SER A 84 6.96 11.50 -11.18
N ASN A 85 5.89 12.27 -11.01
CA ASN A 85 5.81 13.38 -10.08
C ASN A 85 4.42 13.49 -9.44
N LEU A 86 4.34 14.14 -8.29
CA LEU A 86 3.12 14.33 -7.51
C LEU A 86 2.08 15.19 -8.23
N ASP A 87 2.52 16.26 -8.93
CA ASP A 87 1.62 17.25 -9.52
C ASP A 87 0.69 16.62 -10.57
N ASP A 88 1.18 15.67 -11.33
CA ASP A 88 0.37 14.93 -12.31
C ASP A 88 -0.65 14.02 -11.64
N TYR A 89 -0.32 13.39 -10.50
CA TYR A 89 -1.29 12.62 -9.70
C TYR A 89 -2.40 13.51 -9.14
N VAL A 90 -2.06 14.72 -8.69
CA VAL A 90 -3.04 15.66 -8.12
C VAL A 90 -3.94 16.25 -9.19
N ARG A 91 -3.38 16.55 -10.38
CA ARG A 91 -4.09 17.26 -11.46
C ARG A 91 -5.07 16.35 -12.22
N GLU A 92 -4.64 15.16 -12.65
CA GLU A 92 -5.37 14.38 -13.66
C GLU A 92 -5.19 12.85 -13.57
N SER A 93 -4.98 12.31 -12.38
CA SER A 93 -4.83 10.86 -12.28
C SER A 93 -6.14 10.13 -12.63
N PRO A 94 -6.14 9.17 -13.57
CA PRO A 94 -7.25 8.24 -13.77
C PRO A 94 -7.22 7.13 -12.71
N TYR A 95 -6.98 7.49 -11.45
CA TYR A 95 -6.84 6.62 -10.28
C TYR A 95 -5.63 5.68 -10.32
N PHE A 96 -4.58 5.97 -11.10
CA PHE A 96 -3.39 5.12 -11.18
C PHE A 96 -2.88 4.71 -9.80
N GLY A 97 -2.89 3.39 -9.52
CA GLY A 97 -2.35 2.79 -8.30
C GLY A 97 -3.03 3.15 -6.99
N ALA A 98 -4.04 4.03 -7.00
CA ALA A 98 -4.67 4.56 -5.80
C ALA A 98 -5.55 3.53 -5.08
N VAL A 99 -5.71 3.69 -3.78
CA VAL A 99 -6.78 3.04 -3.03
C VAL A 99 -8.08 3.78 -3.29
N VAL A 100 -9.07 3.05 -3.76
CA VAL A 100 -10.41 3.56 -4.07
C VAL A 100 -11.39 3.18 -2.96
N GLY A 101 -12.15 4.13 -2.49
CA GLY A 101 -13.15 4.01 -1.43
C GLY A 101 -13.95 5.31 -1.22
N ARG A 102 -15.08 5.24 -0.40
CA ARG A 102 -15.53 4.03 0.31
C ARG A 102 -15.98 2.91 -0.60
N VAL A 103 -16.58 3.24 -1.78
CA VAL A 103 -17.12 2.24 -2.71
C VAL A 103 -16.46 2.40 -4.07
N GLY A 104 -15.78 1.34 -4.51
CA GLY A 104 -15.20 1.23 -5.84
C GLY A 104 -16.27 1.10 -6.92
N ASN A 105 -15.93 1.56 -8.13
CA ASN A 105 -16.84 1.65 -9.25
C ASN A 105 -18.03 2.59 -8.96
N ARG A 106 -19.26 2.28 -9.40
CA ARG A 106 -20.36 3.25 -9.48
C ARG A 106 -21.56 2.88 -8.63
N ILE A 107 -22.11 3.89 -7.95
CA ILE A 107 -23.44 3.84 -7.34
C ILE A 107 -24.35 4.69 -8.25
N ALA A 108 -25.28 4.00 -8.93
CA ALA A 108 -26.21 4.63 -9.87
C ALA A 108 -27.08 5.69 -9.18
N HIS A 109 -27.40 6.75 -9.92
CA HIS A 109 -28.16 7.91 -9.43
C HIS A 109 -27.54 8.63 -8.22
N ALA A 110 -26.25 8.34 -7.92
CA ALA A 110 -25.52 8.91 -6.78
C ALA A 110 -26.33 8.81 -5.46
N ARG A 111 -27.01 7.69 -5.22
CA ARG A 111 -27.81 7.46 -4.00
C ARG A 111 -27.99 5.99 -3.71
N PHE A 112 -28.21 5.68 -2.44
CA PHE A 112 -28.56 4.33 -1.99
C PHE A 112 -29.52 4.42 -0.79
N THR A 113 -30.23 3.32 -0.52
CA THR A 113 -31.05 3.18 0.68
C THR A 113 -30.42 2.15 1.61
N LEU A 114 -30.26 2.50 2.89
CA LEU A 114 -29.73 1.63 3.92
C LEU A 114 -30.61 1.78 5.18
N ASP A 115 -31.11 0.67 5.70
CA ASP A 115 -32.01 0.64 6.85
C ASP A 115 -33.21 1.59 6.72
N GLY A 116 -33.83 1.61 5.52
CA GLY A 116 -34.99 2.44 5.21
C GLY A 116 -34.69 3.93 5.01
N LYS A 117 -33.46 4.39 5.19
CA LYS A 117 -33.04 5.77 5.00
C LYS A 117 -32.30 5.94 3.69
N MET A 118 -32.69 6.95 2.90
CA MET A 118 -31.97 7.32 1.67
C MET A 118 -30.77 8.23 1.97
N TYR A 119 -29.65 7.93 1.32
CA TYR A 119 -28.41 8.71 1.36
C TYR A 119 -28.09 9.18 -0.04
N ALA A 120 -27.85 10.49 -0.18
CA ALA A 120 -27.37 11.12 -1.41
C ALA A 120 -25.85 11.26 -1.35
N LEU A 121 -25.20 10.92 -2.45
CA LEU A 121 -23.75 10.99 -2.63
C LEU A 121 -23.38 12.08 -3.63
N ALA A 122 -22.10 12.42 -3.73
CA ALA A 122 -21.60 13.26 -4.80
C ALA A 122 -21.79 12.58 -6.16
N ALA A 123 -22.43 13.27 -7.11
CA ALA A 123 -22.57 12.85 -8.50
C ALA A 123 -21.39 13.36 -9.31
N ASN A 124 -20.30 12.62 -9.35
CA ASN A 124 -19.04 12.99 -10.00
C ASN A 124 -18.80 12.32 -11.36
N ASN A 125 -19.76 11.52 -11.84
CA ASN A 125 -19.67 10.85 -13.14
C ASN A 125 -21.08 10.64 -13.72
N SER A 126 -21.19 10.53 -15.07
CA SER A 126 -22.49 10.41 -15.75
C SER A 126 -22.40 9.61 -17.05
N PRO A 127 -22.05 8.30 -17.00
CA PRO A 127 -22.01 7.47 -18.21
C PRO A 127 -23.42 7.28 -18.77
N GLY A 128 -23.60 7.55 -20.06
CA GLY A 128 -24.90 7.44 -20.73
C GLY A 128 -25.97 8.33 -20.11
N ASP A 129 -25.59 9.53 -19.67
CA ASP A 129 -26.44 10.55 -19.04
C ASP A 129 -27.08 10.12 -17.71
N ILE A 130 -26.64 9.01 -17.11
CA ILE A 130 -27.08 8.58 -15.80
C ILE A 130 -26.11 9.09 -14.74
N PRO A 131 -26.49 10.05 -13.89
CA PRO A 131 -25.59 10.52 -12.83
C PRO A 131 -25.28 9.37 -11.86
N CYS A 132 -24.01 9.28 -11.44
CA CYS A 132 -23.59 8.27 -10.48
C CYS A 132 -22.46 8.80 -9.59
N SER A 133 -22.27 8.16 -8.44
CA SER A 133 -21.08 8.34 -7.62
C SER A 133 -20.04 7.32 -8.04
N LEU A 134 -18.90 7.82 -8.52
CA LEU A 134 -17.76 7.01 -8.98
C LEU A 134 -16.66 7.06 -7.94
N HIS A 135 -16.14 5.89 -7.56
CA HIS A 135 -14.93 5.71 -6.76
C HIS A 135 -14.90 6.53 -5.46
N GLY A 136 -16.07 6.65 -4.80
CA GLY A 136 -16.18 7.30 -3.50
C GLY A 136 -16.56 8.77 -3.53
N GLY A 137 -16.63 9.41 -4.71
CA GLY A 137 -17.09 10.79 -4.86
C GLY A 137 -16.04 11.76 -5.40
N ASN A 138 -16.22 13.06 -5.15
CA ASN A 138 -15.33 14.12 -5.63
C ASN A 138 -13.96 14.07 -4.95
N VAL A 139 -13.94 13.79 -3.64
CA VAL A 139 -12.75 13.62 -2.82
C VAL A 139 -12.79 12.22 -2.19
N GLY A 140 -12.59 11.20 -3.04
CA GLY A 140 -12.48 9.81 -2.61
C GLY A 140 -11.14 9.52 -1.91
N PHE A 141 -10.94 8.27 -1.55
CA PHE A 141 -9.73 7.81 -0.83
C PHE A 141 -8.44 7.99 -1.62
N ASP A 142 -8.54 8.14 -2.94
CA ASP A 142 -7.47 8.48 -3.87
C ASP A 142 -6.93 9.91 -3.72
N LYS A 143 -7.68 10.82 -3.09
CA LYS A 143 -7.35 12.25 -2.97
C LYS A 143 -7.13 12.72 -1.55
N VAL A 144 -6.89 11.79 -0.61
CA VAL A 144 -6.66 12.12 0.79
C VAL A 144 -5.26 11.67 1.24
N MET A 145 -4.76 12.33 2.31
CA MET A 145 -3.54 11.89 2.97
C MET A 145 -3.82 10.72 3.91
N TRP A 146 -3.03 9.68 3.80
CA TRP A 146 -3.05 8.53 4.68
C TRP A 146 -1.90 8.60 5.67
N ARG A 147 -2.13 8.16 6.89
CA ARG A 147 -1.09 8.04 7.90
C ARG A 147 -0.32 6.74 7.66
N ALA A 148 0.93 6.87 7.24
CA ALA A 148 1.76 5.72 6.90
C ALA A 148 2.67 5.30 8.06
N HIS A 149 2.84 3.98 8.21
CA HIS A 149 3.71 3.34 9.19
C HIS A 149 4.46 2.19 8.53
N ALA A 150 5.79 2.28 8.49
CA ALA A 150 6.64 1.16 8.11
C ALA A 150 6.48 0.03 9.14
N THR A 151 6.35 -1.21 8.66
CA THR A 151 6.14 -2.40 9.48
C THR A 151 6.72 -3.64 8.80
N GLU A 152 6.47 -4.80 9.36
CA GLU A 152 6.88 -6.10 8.82
C GLU A 152 5.68 -7.06 8.76
N ALA A 153 5.69 -7.93 7.75
CA ALA A 153 4.78 -9.05 7.64
C ALA A 153 5.57 -10.31 7.27
N GLY A 154 5.54 -11.32 8.14
CA GLY A 154 6.32 -12.55 7.96
C GLY A 154 7.85 -12.32 7.86
N GLY A 155 8.38 -11.25 8.45
CA GLY A 155 9.78 -10.88 8.38
C GLY A 155 10.20 -10.23 7.05
N LEU A 156 9.25 -9.74 6.28
CA LEU A 156 9.47 -8.99 5.05
C LEU A 156 8.91 -7.55 5.18
N PRO A 157 9.38 -6.60 4.36
CA PRO A 157 8.92 -5.21 4.40
C PRO A 157 7.43 -5.11 4.17
N ALA A 158 6.77 -4.30 4.98
CA ALA A 158 5.37 -3.94 4.83
C ALA A 158 5.14 -2.45 5.15
N LEU A 159 4.10 -1.88 4.57
CA LEU A 159 3.66 -0.52 4.81
C LEU A 159 2.18 -0.53 5.18
N ARG A 160 1.87 -0.07 6.37
CA ARG A 160 0.51 0.13 6.84
C ARG A 160 0.11 1.59 6.63
N LEU A 161 -1.02 1.82 5.95
CA LEU A 161 -1.60 3.14 5.78
C LEU A 161 -2.99 3.16 6.42
N GLU A 162 -3.31 4.24 7.13
CA GLU A 162 -4.57 4.40 7.87
C GLU A 162 -5.25 5.70 7.50
N TYR A 163 -6.57 5.66 7.36
CA TYR A 163 -7.41 6.81 7.12
C TYR A 163 -8.69 6.75 7.95
N LEU A 164 -9.15 7.89 8.45
CA LEU A 164 -10.46 8.05 9.07
C LEU A 164 -11.36 8.87 8.14
N SER A 165 -12.24 8.18 7.43
CA SER A 165 -13.32 8.80 6.68
C SER A 165 -14.44 9.16 7.64
N LYS A 166 -14.71 10.46 7.81
CA LYS A 166 -15.65 10.97 8.79
C LYS A 166 -17.11 10.73 8.35
N ASP A 167 -18.01 10.73 9.34
CA ASP A 167 -19.45 10.72 9.06
C ASP A 167 -19.81 11.83 8.06
N LYS A 168 -20.63 11.49 7.04
CA LYS A 168 -21.07 12.35 5.92
C LYS A 168 -20.00 12.76 4.92
N GLU A 169 -18.75 12.25 5.02
CA GLU A 169 -17.78 12.43 3.95
C GLU A 169 -18.35 11.85 2.64
N GLU A 170 -18.35 12.66 1.57
CA GLU A 170 -18.97 12.37 0.26
C GLU A 170 -20.43 11.86 0.33
N GLY A 171 -21.13 12.09 1.47
CA GLY A 171 -22.50 11.68 1.73
C GLY A 171 -22.67 10.32 2.43
N TYR A 172 -21.60 9.60 2.69
CA TYR A 172 -21.66 8.28 3.35
C TYR A 172 -21.88 8.41 4.87
N PRO A 173 -22.76 7.58 5.48
CA PRO A 173 -22.99 7.58 6.93
C PRO A 173 -21.85 6.92 7.72
N GLY A 174 -21.70 7.36 8.97
CA GLY A 174 -20.79 6.80 9.96
C GLY A 174 -19.33 7.17 9.75
N ASN A 175 -18.57 7.13 10.83
CA ASN A 175 -17.12 7.22 10.80
C ASN A 175 -16.55 5.86 10.40
N LEU A 176 -15.73 5.82 9.33
CA LEU A 176 -15.09 4.61 8.86
C LEU A 176 -13.58 4.72 9.06
N LYS A 177 -13.03 3.89 9.95
CA LYS A 177 -11.58 3.71 10.06
C LYS A 177 -11.15 2.64 9.07
N VAL A 178 -10.24 3.01 8.16
CA VAL A 178 -9.70 2.10 7.14
C VAL A 178 -8.21 1.93 7.36
N SER A 179 -7.73 0.72 7.19
CA SER A 179 -6.31 0.44 7.04
C SER A 179 -6.06 -0.40 5.80
N VAL A 180 -4.96 -0.09 5.11
CA VAL A 180 -4.43 -0.86 3.99
C VAL A 180 -3.01 -1.26 4.34
N VAL A 181 -2.66 -2.53 4.15
CA VAL A 181 -1.30 -3.02 4.36
C VAL A 181 -0.77 -3.57 3.05
N TYR A 182 0.27 -2.92 2.54
CA TYR A 182 1.08 -3.44 1.44
C TYR A 182 2.23 -4.25 2.04
N SER A 183 2.40 -5.49 1.63
CA SER A 183 3.47 -6.35 2.13
C SER A 183 4.12 -7.16 1.02
N MET A 184 5.44 -7.29 1.09
CA MET A 184 6.16 -8.22 0.23
C MET A 184 5.91 -9.66 0.65
N THR A 185 5.87 -10.57 -0.32
CA THR A 185 5.70 -12.01 -0.05
C THR A 185 6.97 -12.80 -0.40
N PRO A 186 7.20 -13.98 0.21
CA PRO A 186 8.38 -14.80 -0.07
C PRO A 186 8.49 -15.26 -1.52
N ASP A 187 7.37 -15.38 -2.22
CA ASP A 187 7.25 -15.80 -3.62
C ASP A 187 7.29 -14.61 -4.61
N ASN A 188 7.87 -13.48 -4.19
CA ASN A 188 8.06 -12.27 -5.00
C ASN A 188 6.74 -11.59 -5.42
N GLY A 189 5.77 -11.54 -4.55
CA GLY A 189 4.50 -10.85 -4.74
C GLY A 189 4.39 -9.58 -3.90
N LEU A 190 3.48 -8.68 -4.30
CA LEU A 190 2.97 -7.58 -3.50
C LEU A 190 1.55 -7.93 -3.05
N ARG A 191 1.38 -8.16 -1.75
CA ARG A 191 0.08 -8.43 -1.13
C ARG A 191 -0.54 -7.14 -0.60
N ILE A 192 -1.85 -6.99 -0.78
CA ILE A 192 -2.62 -5.82 -0.32
C ILE A 192 -3.76 -6.33 0.56
N ASP A 193 -3.70 -6.04 1.85
CA ASP A 193 -4.75 -6.39 2.81
C ASP A 193 -5.53 -5.14 3.23
N TYR A 194 -6.86 -5.26 3.27
CA TYR A 194 -7.75 -4.19 3.69
C TYR A 194 -8.46 -4.57 4.98
N ALA A 195 -8.60 -3.61 5.90
CA ALA A 195 -9.45 -3.74 7.06
C ALA A 195 -10.21 -2.43 7.29
N ALA A 196 -11.46 -2.55 7.71
CA ALA A 196 -12.29 -1.40 8.02
C ALA A 196 -13.17 -1.67 9.25
N THR A 197 -13.38 -0.63 10.07
CA THR A 197 -14.32 -0.64 11.19
C THR A 197 -15.13 0.64 11.16
N THR A 198 -16.40 0.57 11.57
CA THR A 198 -17.31 1.71 11.55
C THR A 198 -18.16 1.77 12.82
N ASP A 199 -18.64 2.96 13.15
CA ASP A 199 -19.57 3.22 14.27
C ASP A 199 -21.05 3.25 13.82
N ALA A 200 -21.33 3.20 12.51
CA ALA A 200 -22.68 3.10 11.96
C ALA A 200 -22.68 2.31 10.67
N ALA A 201 -23.81 1.73 10.28
CA ALA A 201 -23.96 1.01 9.03
C ALA A 201 -23.58 1.92 7.83
N THR A 202 -22.71 1.43 6.96
CA THR A 202 -22.22 2.13 5.77
C THR A 202 -21.75 1.12 4.71
N PRO A 203 -21.97 1.38 3.40
CA PRO A 203 -21.42 0.53 2.38
C PRO A 203 -19.90 0.69 2.27
N VAL A 204 -19.19 -0.44 2.12
CA VAL A 204 -17.74 -0.48 1.94
C VAL A 204 -17.38 -1.46 0.83
N ASN A 205 -16.62 -1.00 -0.16
CA ASN A 205 -16.08 -1.82 -1.24
C ASN A 205 -14.75 -1.21 -1.70
N LEU A 206 -13.66 -1.63 -1.09
CA LEU A 206 -12.32 -1.09 -1.32
C LEU A 206 -11.60 -1.84 -2.43
N THR A 207 -10.78 -1.13 -3.19
CA THR A 207 -9.89 -1.73 -4.19
C THR A 207 -8.63 -0.90 -4.38
N ASN A 208 -7.58 -1.53 -4.92
CA ASN A 208 -6.43 -0.83 -5.51
C ASN A 208 -6.64 -0.71 -7.02
N HIS A 209 -6.34 0.45 -7.57
CA HIS A 209 -6.61 0.80 -8.96
C HIS A 209 -5.33 0.81 -9.82
N SER A 210 -4.40 -0.10 -9.58
CA SER A 210 -3.22 -0.24 -10.43
C SER A 210 -3.60 -0.71 -11.84
N TYR A 211 -2.97 -0.09 -12.83
CA TYR A 211 -3.00 -0.52 -14.23
C TYR A 211 -1.65 -1.14 -14.56
N PHE A 212 -1.65 -2.25 -15.28
CA PHE A 212 -0.43 -2.99 -15.57
C PHE A 212 -0.13 -3.02 -17.06
N ASN A 213 1.16 -2.83 -17.40
CA ASN A 213 1.73 -3.18 -18.69
C ASN A 213 2.90 -4.13 -18.48
N LEU A 214 2.64 -5.44 -18.60
CA LEU A 214 3.62 -6.48 -18.32
C LEU A 214 4.75 -6.58 -19.36
N SER A 215 4.71 -5.79 -20.45
CA SER A 215 5.84 -5.69 -21.38
C SER A 215 7.04 -4.96 -20.76
N GLY A 216 6.85 -4.24 -19.64
CA GLY A 216 7.87 -3.40 -19.02
C GLY A 216 8.27 -2.19 -19.86
N ASN A 217 7.49 -1.87 -20.88
CA ASN A 217 7.64 -0.68 -21.71
C ASN A 217 6.33 0.12 -21.67
N LEU A 218 6.23 1.07 -20.76
CA LEU A 218 5.02 1.84 -20.51
C LEU A 218 4.63 2.79 -21.66
N THR A 219 5.50 2.98 -22.65
CA THR A 219 5.21 3.76 -23.85
C THR A 219 4.66 2.93 -25.00
N ARG A 220 4.64 1.60 -24.87
CA ARG A 220 4.17 0.66 -25.89
C ARG A 220 2.76 0.17 -25.56
N THR A 221 1.88 0.20 -26.56
CA THR A 221 0.54 -0.41 -26.45
C THR A 221 0.67 -1.94 -26.26
N VAL A 222 -0.14 -2.51 -25.43
CA VAL A 222 -0.29 -3.95 -25.20
C VAL A 222 -1.41 -4.48 -26.07
#